data_ccee37086c2785b3d3daada3e7265b75
#
_entry.id   ccee37086c2785b3d3daada3e7265b75
#
_cell.length_a   1.000
_cell.length_b   1.000
_cell.length_c   1.000
_cell.angle_alpha   90.00
_cell.angle_beta   90.00
_cell.angle_gamma   90.00
#
_symmetry.space_group_name_H-M   'P 1'
#
loop_
_entity.id
_entity.type
_entity.pdbx_description
1 polymer ?
#
loop_
_entity_poly.entity_id
_entity_poly.type
_entity_poly.pdbx_seq_one_letter_code
_entity_poly.pdbx_strand_id
1 'polypeptide(L)'
;KRIFLQRETKGLFKLFDKVSRIFTDKYDAVPYEEFLQEMYGETPLDSLLVPTMAVAFNTKGCTPYIFRSWDSHGYLVREAARASSAAPTYFAPAHFIDRETDEELTLLDGGLAANNPILCAYIEARKLYPDADEYRIISLSTASKPLTIAPEEFSSNIDWMGPLLSAYGMGNMNITQLAAEAIDGVRVLRVWEDVIDKQYSLDDTSLVAIKSLEDAATKIWSIEEEKIKAFIKEMVEEDRLPDKLKLQKTRDVPLLEDEKATLEEKEPSL
;
A
#
# COMPACT_ATOMS: atom_id res chain seq x y z
N LYS A 1 8.63 1.75 -14.70
CA LYS A 1 8.23 1.89 -16.11
C LYS A 1 7.54 0.65 -16.66
N ARG A 2 7.98 -0.55 -16.29
CA ARG A 2 7.49 -1.83 -16.87
C ARG A 2 6.00 -2.07 -16.58
N ILE A 3 5.51 -1.69 -15.42
CA ILE A 3 4.11 -1.91 -15.01
C ILE A 3 3.13 -0.85 -15.55
N PHE A 4 3.64 0.31 -16.02
CA PHE A 4 2.82 1.39 -16.58
C PHE A 4 2.90 1.40 -18.11
N LEU A 5 2.58 0.28 -18.75
CA LEU A 5 2.47 0.21 -20.21
C LEU A 5 1.06 0.62 -20.62
N GLN A 6 0.98 1.67 -21.44
CA GLN A 6 -0.30 2.16 -21.96
C GLN A 6 -0.96 1.09 -22.82
N ARG A 7 -2.27 0.94 -22.66
CA ARG A 7 -3.09 0.08 -23.50
C ARG A 7 -2.99 0.52 -24.94
N GLU A 8 -2.58 -0.37 -25.85
CA GLU A 8 -2.55 -0.06 -27.28
C GLU A 8 -3.96 0.10 -27.81
N THR A 9 -4.35 1.32 -28.19
CA THR A 9 -5.58 1.58 -28.92
C THR A 9 -5.32 1.32 -30.40
N LYS A 10 -5.82 0.19 -30.92
CA LYS A 10 -5.73 -0.15 -32.34
C LYS A 10 -6.77 0.64 -33.15
N GLY A 11 -6.32 1.38 -34.17
CA GLY A 11 -7.16 1.86 -35.27
C GLY A 11 -7.70 3.29 -35.14
N LEU A 12 -8.79 3.58 -35.87
CA LEU A 12 -9.45 4.88 -36.14
C LEU A 12 -9.82 5.71 -34.89
N PHE A 13 -9.65 5.20 -33.70
CA PHE A 13 -10.06 5.78 -32.43
C PHE A 13 -9.15 6.90 -31.89
N LYS A 14 -8.03 7.21 -32.54
CA LYS A 14 -7.15 8.31 -32.07
C LYS A 14 -7.85 9.68 -31.97
N LEU A 15 -8.91 9.91 -32.73
CA LEU A 15 -9.67 11.17 -32.69
C LEU A 15 -10.65 11.23 -31.51
N PHE A 16 -11.06 10.09 -30.96
CA PHE A 16 -11.93 9.98 -29.78
C PHE A 16 -11.17 9.73 -28.47
N ASP A 17 -9.84 9.74 -28.52
CA ASP A 17 -8.97 9.28 -27.45
C ASP A 17 -9.14 10.08 -26.13
N LYS A 18 -9.50 11.36 -26.21
CA LYS A 18 -9.76 12.18 -25.01
C LYS A 18 -11.05 11.80 -24.27
N VAL A 19 -12.05 11.34 -24.99
CA VAL A 19 -13.34 10.91 -24.40
C VAL A 19 -13.31 9.44 -24.00
N SER A 20 -12.60 8.58 -24.75
CA SER A 20 -12.49 7.18 -24.42
C SER A 20 -11.65 6.92 -23.16
N ARG A 21 -10.64 7.75 -22.88
CA ARG A 21 -9.82 7.70 -21.66
C ARG A 21 -10.60 7.97 -20.37
N ILE A 22 -11.78 8.55 -20.46
CA ILE A 22 -12.69 8.71 -19.31
C ILE A 22 -13.37 7.38 -18.95
N PHE A 23 -13.43 6.46 -19.89
CA PHE A 23 -14.17 5.19 -19.77
C PHE A 23 -13.31 3.93 -19.87
N THR A 24 -11.99 4.08 -20.00
CA THR A 24 -11.05 2.93 -20.08
C THR A 24 -9.90 3.13 -19.11
N ASP A 25 -9.44 2.02 -18.54
CA ASP A 25 -8.26 2.00 -17.67
C ASP A 25 -7.04 2.54 -18.43
N LYS A 26 -6.22 3.32 -17.74
CA LYS A 26 -5.04 3.98 -18.31
C LYS A 26 -3.98 2.97 -18.75
N TYR A 27 -3.84 1.88 -17.99
CA TYR A 27 -2.82 0.86 -18.17
C TYR A 27 -3.41 -0.52 -18.38
N ASP A 28 -2.71 -1.35 -19.16
CA ASP A 28 -2.97 -2.78 -19.23
C ASP A 28 -2.52 -3.44 -17.92
N ALA A 29 -3.35 -4.28 -17.34
CA ALA A 29 -3.03 -4.99 -16.12
C ALA A 29 -2.04 -6.15 -16.33
N VAL A 30 -1.97 -6.71 -17.55
CA VAL A 30 -1.12 -7.88 -17.84
C VAL A 30 0.35 -7.66 -17.50
N PRO A 31 1.04 -6.57 -17.91
CA PRO A 31 2.42 -6.35 -17.54
C PRO A 31 2.65 -6.22 -16.04
N TYR A 32 1.64 -5.73 -15.31
CA TYR A 32 1.70 -5.66 -13.85
C TYR A 32 1.53 -7.05 -13.22
N GLU A 33 0.61 -7.84 -13.71
CA GLU A 33 0.39 -9.22 -13.26
C GLU A 33 1.61 -10.11 -13.53
N GLU A 34 2.26 -9.96 -14.70
CA GLU A 34 3.54 -10.61 -15.02
C GLU A 34 4.65 -10.19 -14.04
N PHE A 35 4.73 -8.91 -13.71
CA PHE A 35 5.69 -8.42 -12.70
C PHE A 35 5.42 -9.02 -11.32
N LEU A 36 4.17 -9.08 -10.88
CA LEU A 36 3.81 -9.72 -9.61
C LEU A 36 4.10 -11.24 -9.62
N GLN A 37 3.90 -11.91 -10.74
CA GLN A 37 4.28 -13.31 -10.93
C GLN A 37 5.80 -13.50 -10.84
N GLU A 38 6.59 -12.60 -11.44
CA GLU A 38 8.05 -12.64 -11.37
C GLU A 38 8.56 -12.44 -9.94
N MET A 39 7.95 -11.48 -9.20
CA MET A 39 8.36 -11.12 -7.83
C MET A 39 7.95 -12.16 -6.79
N TYR A 40 6.75 -12.68 -6.87
CA TYR A 40 6.16 -13.51 -5.81
C TYR A 40 5.90 -14.96 -6.24
N GLY A 41 5.90 -15.26 -7.54
CA GLY A 41 5.61 -16.61 -8.06
C GLY A 41 4.30 -17.16 -7.53
N GLU A 42 4.35 -18.40 -7.07
CA GLU A 42 3.24 -19.12 -6.45
C GLU A 42 3.33 -19.11 -4.91
N THR A 43 3.93 -18.08 -4.32
CA THR A 43 4.09 -17.99 -2.86
C THR A 43 2.71 -17.91 -2.20
N PRO A 44 2.33 -18.89 -1.36
CA PRO A 44 1.07 -18.86 -0.64
C PRO A 44 1.07 -17.74 0.41
N LEU A 45 -0.07 -17.10 0.60
CA LEU A 45 -0.19 -16.00 1.57
C LEU A 45 0.06 -16.48 3.01
N ASP A 46 -0.32 -17.73 3.34
CA ASP A 46 -0.10 -18.36 4.65
C ASP A 46 1.34 -18.79 4.91
N SER A 47 2.20 -18.76 3.89
CA SER A 47 3.63 -19.06 4.04
C SER A 47 4.46 -17.87 4.53
N LEU A 48 3.84 -16.70 4.67
CA LEU A 48 4.54 -15.49 5.13
C LEU A 48 5.01 -15.64 6.58
N LEU A 49 6.20 -15.11 6.87
CA LEU A 49 6.90 -15.30 8.15
C LEU A 49 6.20 -14.62 9.34
N VAL A 50 5.44 -13.56 9.06
CA VAL A 50 4.69 -12.81 10.07
C VAL A 50 3.24 -12.68 9.64
N PRO A 51 2.29 -12.53 10.57
CA PRO A 51 0.91 -12.21 10.25
C PRO A 51 0.85 -10.97 9.37
N THR A 52 0.38 -11.16 8.15
CA THR A 52 0.33 -10.13 7.11
C THR A 52 -1.09 -10.00 6.59
N MET A 53 -1.53 -8.78 6.35
CA MET A 53 -2.81 -8.52 5.71
C MET A 53 -2.66 -7.52 4.55
N ALA A 54 -3.53 -7.65 3.56
CA ALA A 54 -3.71 -6.67 2.51
C ALA A 54 -5.19 -6.29 2.39
N VAL A 55 -5.47 -5.00 2.25
CA VAL A 55 -6.84 -4.50 2.12
C VAL A 55 -7.15 -4.27 0.65
N ALA A 56 -8.33 -4.70 0.22
CA ALA A 56 -8.93 -4.37 -1.06
C ALA A 56 -10.36 -3.84 -0.83
N PHE A 57 -10.96 -3.26 -1.85
CA PHE A 57 -12.34 -2.77 -1.81
C PHE A 57 -13.23 -3.70 -2.63
N ASN A 58 -14.18 -4.36 -1.98
CA ASN A 58 -15.17 -5.20 -2.66
C ASN A 58 -16.29 -4.34 -3.22
N THR A 59 -16.51 -4.40 -4.53
CA THR A 59 -17.57 -3.66 -5.22
C THR A 59 -18.96 -4.17 -4.85
N LYS A 60 -19.09 -5.45 -4.49
CA LYS A 60 -20.33 -6.03 -3.96
C LYS A 60 -20.52 -5.57 -2.51
N GLY A 61 -21.47 -4.69 -2.29
CA GLY A 61 -21.76 -4.11 -0.97
C GLY A 61 -20.85 -2.95 -0.55
N CYS A 62 -19.85 -2.57 -1.36
CA CYS A 62 -18.93 -1.46 -1.07
C CYS A 62 -18.23 -1.61 0.29
N THR A 63 -17.66 -2.78 0.56
CA THR A 63 -17.04 -3.15 1.83
C THR A 63 -15.54 -3.41 1.69
N PRO A 64 -14.75 -3.25 2.77
CA PRO A 64 -13.39 -3.75 2.79
C PRO A 64 -13.36 -5.27 2.59
N TYR A 65 -12.43 -5.74 1.76
CA TYR A 65 -12.04 -7.15 1.67
C TYR A 65 -10.61 -7.27 2.18
N ILE A 66 -10.40 -8.12 3.18
CA ILE A 66 -9.10 -8.23 3.83
C ILE A 66 -8.52 -9.62 3.57
N PHE A 67 -7.46 -9.68 2.79
CA PHE A 67 -6.61 -10.87 2.66
C PHE A 67 -5.79 -11.02 3.94
N ARG A 68 -5.78 -12.21 4.52
CA ARG A 68 -5.08 -12.52 5.78
C ARG A 68 -4.18 -13.72 5.61
N SER A 69 -2.93 -13.63 6.04
CA SER A 69 -2.02 -14.77 5.95
C SER A 69 -2.37 -15.90 6.93
N TRP A 70 -3.04 -15.60 8.02
CA TRP A 70 -3.47 -16.59 9.03
C TRP A 70 -4.83 -17.23 8.72
N ASP A 71 -5.51 -16.74 7.70
CA ASP A 71 -6.80 -17.22 7.21
C ASP A 71 -6.84 -16.98 5.69
N SER A 72 -5.92 -17.64 4.99
CA SER A 72 -5.61 -17.30 3.59
C SER A 72 -6.54 -17.93 2.57
N HIS A 73 -7.30 -18.94 2.95
CA HIS A 73 -8.12 -19.76 2.03
C HIS A 73 -7.35 -20.19 0.77
N GLY A 74 -6.01 -20.24 0.83
CA GLY A 74 -5.14 -20.62 -0.28
C GLY A 74 -4.86 -19.50 -1.30
N TYR A 75 -5.15 -18.24 -0.97
CA TYR A 75 -4.72 -17.11 -1.80
C TYR A 75 -3.19 -17.00 -1.86
N LEU A 76 -2.70 -16.47 -2.99
CA LEU A 76 -1.29 -16.19 -3.21
C LEU A 76 -0.98 -14.72 -2.86
N VAL A 77 0.29 -14.47 -2.51
CA VAL A 77 0.76 -13.10 -2.23
C VAL A 77 0.51 -12.18 -3.42
N ARG A 78 0.77 -12.65 -4.64
CA ARG A 78 0.54 -11.88 -5.88
C ARG A 78 -0.93 -11.53 -6.11
N GLU A 79 -1.86 -12.38 -5.70
CA GLU A 79 -3.29 -12.13 -5.83
C GLU A 79 -3.75 -11.04 -4.86
N ALA A 80 -3.33 -11.13 -3.61
CA ALA A 80 -3.59 -10.10 -2.61
C ALA A 80 -2.98 -8.73 -3.01
N ALA A 81 -1.74 -8.73 -3.51
CA ALA A 81 -1.07 -7.53 -4.01
C ALA A 81 -1.81 -6.93 -5.21
N ARG A 82 -2.22 -7.77 -6.19
CA ARG A 82 -2.98 -7.33 -7.38
C ARG A 82 -4.30 -6.67 -7.01
N ALA A 83 -5.05 -7.28 -6.11
CA ALA A 83 -6.33 -6.73 -5.65
C ALA A 83 -6.15 -5.42 -4.89
N SER A 84 -5.23 -5.40 -3.93
CA SER A 84 -4.98 -4.23 -3.07
C SER A 84 -4.50 -2.99 -3.84
N SER A 85 -3.95 -3.18 -5.03
CA SER A 85 -3.39 -2.12 -5.88
C SER A 85 -4.16 -1.88 -7.19
N ALA A 86 -5.39 -2.37 -7.30
CA ALA A 86 -6.27 -2.16 -8.46
C ALA A 86 -6.85 -0.74 -8.46
N ALA A 87 -5.98 0.27 -8.57
CA ALA A 87 -6.36 1.68 -8.48
C ALA A 87 -7.30 2.08 -9.63
N PRO A 88 -8.53 2.55 -9.32
CA PRO A 88 -9.47 3.00 -10.33
C PRO A 88 -8.85 4.04 -11.26
N THR A 89 -9.20 4.00 -12.53
CA THR A 89 -8.66 4.81 -13.61
C THR A 89 -7.24 4.44 -14.06
N TYR A 90 -6.45 3.76 -13.24
CA TYR A 90 -5.12 3.26 -13.61
C TYR A 90 -5.19 1.84 -14.12
N PHE A 91 -5.81 0.92 -13.39
CA PHE A 91 -5.90 -0.49 -13.72
C PHE A 91 -7.35 -0.99 -13.66
N ALA A 92 -7.63 -2.01 -14.47
CA ALA A 92 -8.88 -2.75 -14.37
C ALA A 92 -9.06 -3.37 -12.98
N PRO A 93 -10.31 -3.51 -12.50
CA PRO A 93 -10.59 -4.27 -11.29
C PRO A 93 -9.94 -5.65 -11.31
N ALA A 94 -9.57 -6.15 -10.15
CA ALA A 94 -9.12 -7.52 -10.01
C ALA A 94 -10.34 -8.44 -9.85
N HIS A 95 -10.39 -9.53 -10.64
CA HIS A 95 -11.47 -10.49 -10.59
C HIS A 95 -10.97 -11.81 -10.05
N PHE A 96 -11.66 -12.34 -9.05
CA PHE A 96 -11.37 -13.61 -8.41
C PHE A 96 -12.64 -14.42 -8.18
N ILE A 97 -12.47 -15.69 -7.89
CA ILE A 97 -13.50 -16.48 -7.20
C ILE A 97 -13.13 -16.51 -5.73
N ASP A 98 -14.06 -16.08 -4.87
CA ASP A 98 -13.87 -16.17 -3.42
C ASP A 98 -13.75 -17.64 -3.02
N ARG A 99 -12.64 -17.97 -2.41
CA ARG A 99 -12.31 -19.37 -2.08
C ARG A 99 -13.02 -19.89 -0.84
N GLU A 100 -13.68 -19.00 -0.10
CA GLU A 100 -14.52 -19.36 1.03
C GLU A 100 -15.97 -19.59 0.60
N THR A 101 -16.50 -18.70 -0.26
CA THR A 101 -17.93 -18.67 -0.63
C THR A 101 -18.22 -19.20 -2.05
N ASP A 102 -17.19 -19.40 -2.86
CA ASP A 102 -17.28 -19.75 -4.31
C ASP A 102 -18.04 -18.71 -5.16
N GLU A 103 -18.12 -17.46 -4.65
CA GLU A 103 -18.75 -16.35 -5.36
C GLU A 103 -17.73 -15.52 -6.17
N GLU A 104 -18.20 -14.88 -7.24
CA GLU A 104 -17.38 -13.92 -7.99
C GLU A 104 -17.09 -12.68 -7.15
N LEU A 105 -15.81 -12.33 -7.05
CA LEU A 105 -15.31 -11.11 -6.43
C LEU A 105 -14.80 -10.15 -7.51
N THR A 106 -15.21 -8.90 -7.40
CA THR A 106 -14.65 -7.78 -8.15
C THR A 106 -14.06 -6.80 -7.14
N LEU A 107 -12.73 -6.73 -7.13
CA LEU A 107 -11.97 -5.97 -6.14
C LEU A 107 -11.26 -4.78 -6.77
N LEU A 108 -11.30 -3.67 -6.07
CA LEU A 108 -10.57 -2.43 -6.37
C LEU A 108 -9.51 -2.17 -5.29
N ASP A 109 -8.70 -1.14 -5.52
CA ASP A 109 -7.65 -0.69 -4.60
C ASP A 109 -8.16 -0.50 -3.18
N GLY A 110 -7.38 -1.00 -2.23
CA GLY A 110 -7.70 -0.89 -0.81
C GLY A 110 -7.77 0.53 -0.28
N GLY A 111 -7.15 1.49 -0.96
CA GLY A 111 -7.23 2.91 -0.62
C GLY A 111 -8.65 3.49 -0.67
N LEU A 112 -9.57 2.85 -1.41
CA LEU A 112 -10.99 3.21 -1.40
C LEU A 112 -11.69 2.84 -0.08
N ALA A 113 -11.24 1.78 0.58
CA ALA A 113 -11.78 1.32 1.86
C ALA A 113 -11.00 1.91 3.04
N ALA A 114 -9.66 1.82 2.99
CA ALA A 114 -8.77 2.19 4.08
C ALA A 114 -7.41 2.68 3.52
N ASN A 115 -7.36 3.94 3.08
CA ASN A 115 -6.11 4.54 2.57
C ASN A 115 -5.00 4.58 3.65
N ASN A 116 -5.37 4.66 4.92
CA ASN A 116 -4.54 4.31 6.05
C ASN A 116 -5.16 3.08 6.75
N PRO A 117 -4.59 1.88 6.58
CA PRO A 117 -5.18 0.65 7.08
C PRO A 117 -4.98 0.43 8.59
N ILE A 118 -4.63 1.46 9.35
CA ILE A 118 -4.29 1.39 10.77
C ILE A 118 -5.40 0.75 11.63
N LEU A 119 -6.66 1.12 11.37
CA LEU A 119 -7.80 0.52 12.10
C LEU A 119 -8.04 -0.93 11.69
N CYS A 120 -7.86 -1.27 10.41
CA CYS A 120 -7.92 -2.66 9.96
C CYS A 120 -6.84 -3.49 10.66
N ALA A 121 -5.60 -2.99 10.71
CA ALA A 121 -4.49 -3.64 11.39
C ALA A 121 -4.77 -3.82 12.89
N TYR A 122 -5.29 -2.79 13.56
CA TYR A 122 -5.66 -2.87 14.97
C TYR A 122 -6.75 -3.89 15.25
N ILE A 123 -7.83 -3.89 14.44
CA ILE A 123 -8.94 -4.83 14.59
C ILE A 123 -8.46 -6.28 14.44
N GLU A 124 -7.63 -6.53 13.44
CA GLU A 124 -7.09 -7.87 13.20
C GLU A 124 -6.07 -8.26 14.29
N ALA A 125 -5.21 -7.33 14.73
CA ALA A 125 -4.30 -7.59 15.85
C ALA A 125 -5.07 -7.95 17.13
N ARG A 126 -6.16 -7.27 17.44
CA ARG A 126 -7.02 -7.60 18.59
C ARG A 126 -7.64 -9.00 18.52
N LYS A 127 -7.98 -9.46 17.32
CA LYS A 127 -8.48 -10.82 17.11
C LYS A 127 -7.39 -11.86 17.32
N LEU A 128 -6.16 -11.57 16.84
CA LEU A 128 -5.02 -12.48 16.96
C LEU A 128 -4.43 -12.52 18.38
N TYR A 129 -4.48 -11.41 19.07
CA TYR A 129 -3.83 -11.22 20.39
C TYR A 129 -4.83 -10.60 21.37
N PRO A 130 -5.94 -11.28 21.72
CA PRO A 130 -7.02 -10.70 22.52
C PRO A 130 -6.61 -10.35 23.95
N ASP A 131 -5.57 -11.00 24.46
CA ASP A 131 -5.06 -10.82 25.83
C ASP A 131 -3.96 -9.76 25.94
N ALA A 132 -3.67 -9.03 24.85
CA ALA A 132 -2.69 -7.96 24.88
C ALA A 132 -3.23 -6.73 25.62
N ASP A 133 -2.46 -6.20 26.56
CA ASP A 133 -2.81 -4.99 27.33
C ASP A 133 -2.64 -3.72 26.48
N GLU A 134 -1.70 -3.71 25.54
CA GLU A 134 -1.36 -2.57 24.70
C GLU A 134 -1.05 -3.00 23.26
N TYR A 135 -1.45 -2.17 22.30
CA TYR A 135 -1.09 -2.33 20.89
C TYR A 135 -0.26 -1.14 20.43
N ARG A 136 0.91 -1.42 19.88
CA ARG A 136 1.82 -0.41 19.34
C ARG A 136 1.86 -0.50 17.83
N ILE A 137 1.56 0.60 17.17
CA ILE A 137 1.41 0.67 15.72
C ILE A 137 2.35 1.72 15.15
N ILE A 138 3.20 1.32 14.21
CA ILE A 138 3.94 2.25 13.36
C ILE A 138 3.17 2.39 12.06
N SER A 139 2.67 3.60 11.79
CA SER A 139 1.94 3.92 10.57
C SER A 139 2.82 4.74 9.64
N LEU A 140 3.28 4.12 8.55
CA LEU A 140 4.12 4.76 7.54
C LEU A 140 3.26 5.40 6.46
N SER A 141 3.55 6.66 6.12
CA SER A 141 2.94 7.36 5.00
C SER A 141 3.86 7.41 3.80
N THR A 142 3.27 7.55 2.63
CA THR A 142 3.99 8.00 1.44
C THR A 142 4.19 9.51 1.52
N ALA A 143 5.34 10.02 1.06
CA ALA A 143 5.58 11.45 0.99
C ALA A 143 4.54 12.10 0.06
N SER A 144 3.72 12.98 0.60
CA SER A 144 2.69 13.68 -0.14
C SER A 144 2.53 15.09 0.40
N LYS A 145 2.33 16.03 -0.50
CA LYS A 145 2.01 17.41 -0.11
C LYS A 145 0.57 17.48 0.40
N PRO A 146 0.30 18.29 1.44
CA PRO A 146 -1.07 18.54 1.87
C PRO A 146 -1.92 19.02 0.71
N LEU A 147 -3.07 18.36 0.51
CA LEU A 147 -4.00 18.73 -0.56
C LEU A 147 -4.77 19.99 -0.15
N THR A 148 -4.68 21.03 -0.98
CA THR A 148 -5.58 22.17 -0.91
C THR A 148 -6.47 22.14 -2.13
N ILE A 149 -7.78 22.11 -1.92
CA ILE A 149 -8.77 22.19 -3.00
C ILE A 149 -9.24 23.64 -3.07
N ALA A 150 -8.93 24.31 -4.18
CA ALA A 150 -9.43 25.65 -4.49
C ALA A 150 -10.62 25.52 -5.44
N PRO A 151 -11.88 25.75 -4.98
CA PRO A 151 -13.07 25.54 -5.79
C PRO A 151 -13.11 26.38 -7.08
N GLU A 152 -12.42 27.51 -7.09
CA GLU A 152 -12.36 28.45 -8.22
C GLU A 152 -11.61 27.88 -9.42
N GLU A 153 -10.78 26.87 -9.21
CA GLU A 153 -9.97 26.27 -10.26
C GLU A 153 -10.75 25.27 -11.12
N PHE A 154 -11.97 24.90 -10.71
CA PHE A 154 -12.75 23.84 -11.35
C PHE A 154 -13.97 24.40 -12.09
N SER A 155 -13.91 24.32 -13.41
CA SER A 155 -14.94 24.85 -14.30
C SER A 155 -15.96 23.81 -14.75
N SER A 156 -15.72 22.52 -14.53
CA SER A 156 -16.61 21.44 -14.94
C SER A 156 -16.68 20.31 -13.89
N ASN A 157 -17.77 19.53 -13.94
CA ASN A 157 -17.94 18.36 -13.05
C ASN A 157 -16.85 17.30 -13.25
N ILE A 158 -16.25 17.24 -14.43
CA ILE A 158 -15.18 16.27 -14.75
C ILE A 158 -13.87 16.68 -14.05
N ASP A 159 -13.60 17.98 -13.93
CA ASP A 159 -12.39 18.50 -13.27
C ASP A 159 -12.36 18.16 -11.78
N TRP A 160 -13.53 17.94 -11.15
CA TRP A 160 -13.64 17.57 -9.75
C TRP A 160 -13.31 16.11 -9.45
N MET A 161 -13.39 15.20 -10.43
CA MET A 161 -13.31 13.76 -10.16
C MET A 161 -11.97 13.34 -9.54
N GLY A 162 -10.86 13.81 -10.06
CA GLY A 162 -9.53 13.54 -9.51
C GLY A 162 -9.31 14.13 -8.11
N PRO A 163 -9.55 15.47 -7.94
CA PRO A 163 -9.45 16.11 -6.63
C PRO A 163 -10.37 15.52 -5.57
N LEU A 164 -11.61 15.15 -5.91
CA LEU A 164 -12.53 14.48 -4.98
C LEU A 164 -12.01 13.13 -4.49
N LEU A 165 -11.48 12.33 -5.40
CA LEU A 165 -10.90 11.01 -5.03
C LEU A 165 -9.69 11.18 -4.10
N SER A 166 -8.84 12.17 -4.40
CA SER A 166 -7.70 12.53 -3.55
C SER A 166 -8.15 13.06 -2.18
N ALA A 167 -9.14 13.95 -2.15
CA ALA A 167 -9.70 14.49 -0.92
C ALA A 167 -10.35 13.41 -0.05
N TYR A 168 -11.09 12.49 -0.68
CA TYR A 168 -11.65 11.33 0.00
C TYR A 168 -10.56 10.46 0.63
N GLY A 169 -9.52 10.11 -0.14
CA GLY A 169 -8.40 9.32 0.35
C GLY A 169 -7.69 9.98 1.53
N MET A 170 -7.42 11.29 1.45
CA MET A 170 -6.78 12.03 2.55
C MET A 170 -7.71 12.18 3.76
N GLY A 171 -8.99 12.46 3.56
CA GLY A 171 -9.98 12.55 4.63
C GLY A 171 -10.12 11.22 5.37
N ASN A 172 -10.23 10.12 4.64
CA ASN A 172 -10.26 8.77 5.19
C ASN A 172 -8.99 8.45 5.97
N MET A 173 -7.82 8.79 5.44
CA MET A 173 -6.53 8.58 6.11
C MET A 173 -6.46 9.35 7.44
N ASN A 174 -6.87 10.61 7.46
CA ASN A 174 -6.81 11.45 8.64
C ASN A 174 -7.79 10.99 9.73
N ILE A 175 -9.04 10.67 9.37
CA ILE A 175 -10.03 10.23 10.36
C ILE A 175 -9.66 8.86 10.97
N THR A 176 -9.11 7.94 10.18
CA THR A 176 -8.66 6.65 10.70
C THR A 176 -7.45 6.78 11.61
N GLN A 177 -6.54 7.73 11.34
CA GLN A 177 -5.43 8.07 12.22
C GLN A 177 -5.93 8.60 13.57
N LEU A 178 -6.77 9.64 13.55
CA LEU A 178 -7.36 10.23 14.75
C LEU A 178 -8.15 9.21 15.57
N ALA A 179 -8.91 8.34 14.91
CA ALA A 179 -9.66 7.30 15.57
C ALA A 179 -8.76 6.28 16.27
N ALA A 180 -7.66 5.86 15.62
CA ALA A 180 -6.71 4.93 16.22
C ALA A 180 -5.99 5.53 17.43
N GLU A 181 -5.60 6.80 17.36
CA GLU A 181 -4.96 7.53 18.46
C GLU A 181 -5.89 7.74 19.67
N ALA A 182 -7.21 7.73 19.46
CA ALA A 182 -8.21 7.90 20.50
C ALA A 182 -8.59 6.60 21.23
N ILE A 183 -8.07 5.44 20.81
CA ILE A 183 -8.40 4.15 21.42
C ILE A 183 -7.49 3.93 22.64
N ASP A 184 -8.10 3.67 23.79
CA ASP A 184 -7.36 3.31 25.00
C ASP A 184 -6.55 2.02 24.78
N GLY A 185 -5.29 2.03 25.25
CA GLY A 185 -4.38 0.90 25.06
C GLY A 185 -3.78 0.80 23.64
N VAL A 186 -3.98 1.82 22.80
CA VAL A 186 -3.31 1.91 21.50
C VAL A 186 -2.31 3.06 21.49
N ARG A 187 -1.07 2.77 21.13
CA ARG A 187 -0.03 3.75 20.89
C ARG A 187 0.35 3.77 19.43
N VAL A 188 0.26 4.93 18.81
CA VAL A 188 0.54 5.11 17.38
C VAL A 188 1.75 6.00 17.18
N LEU A 189 2.70 5.55 16.37
CA LEU A 189 3.73 6.40 15.79
C LEU A 189 3.40 6.59 14.30
N ARG A 190 2.94 7.79 13.95
CA ARG A 190 2.76 8.18 12.55
C ARG A 190 4.05 8.77 12.01
N VAL A 191 4.64 8.12 11.01
CA VAL A 191 5.81 8.62 10.29
C VAL A 191 5.34 9.32 9.02
N TRP A 192 5.29 10.65 9.08
CA TRP A 192 4.87 11.51 7.99
C TRP A 192 5.41 12.92 8.17
N GLU A 193 5.95 13.51 7.10
CA GLU A 193 6.42 14.87 7.05
C GLU A 193 6.11 15.52 5.70
N ASP A 194 5.80 16.81 5.71
CA ASP A 194 5.63 17.61 4.49
C ASP A 194 7.01 18.08 4.00
N VAL A 195 7.67 17.21 3.26
CA VAL A 195 9.07 17.43 2.83
C VAL A 195 9.24 17.48 1.31
N ILE A 196 8.15 17.31 0.53
CA ILE A 196 8.20 17.39 -0.92
C ILE A 196 7.68 18.74 -1.41
N ASP A 197 8.41 19.36 -2.33
CA ASP A 197 8.05 20.66 -2.91
C ASP A 197 6.95 20.54 -3.99
N LYS A 198 6.86 19.37 -4.63
CA LYS A 198 5.97 19.12 -5.74
C LYS A 198 5.25 17.79 -5.60
N GLN A 199 3.93 17.78 -5.78
CA GLN A 199 3.15 16.54 -5.90
C GLN A 199 3.44 15.88 -7.26
N TYR A 200 3.75 14.59 -7.21
CA TYR A 200 3.94 13.74 -8.38
C TYR A 200 2.70 12.89 -8.62
N SER A 201 2.42 12.58 -9.88
CA SER A 201 1.39 11.61 -10.24
C SER A 201 1.80 10.22 -9.76
N LEU A 202 0.83 9.37 -9.39
CA LEU A 202 1.06 8.00 -8.91
C LEU A 202 1.92 7.17 -9.90
N ASP A 203 1.82 7.47 -11.18
CA ASP A 203 2.51 6.79 -12.27
C ASP A 203 3.71 7.58 -12.85
N ASP A 204 4.18 8.62 -12.17
CA ASP A 204 5.37 9.36 -12.60
C ASP A 204 6.64 8.56 -12.29
N THR A 205 7.12 7.84 -13.30
CA THR A 205 8.36 7.05 -13.23
C THR A 205 9.59 7.80 -13.75
N SER A 206 9.53 9.13 -13.83
CA SER A 206 10.69 9.94 -14.20
C SER A 206 11.80 9.84 -13.15
N LEU A 207 13.05 9.91 -13.58
CA LEU A 207 14.19 9.92 -12.64
C LEU A 207 14.11 11.07 -11.65
N VAL A 208 13.52 12.20 -12.06
CA VAL A 208 13.32 13.37 -11.19
C VAL A 208 12.33 13.06 -10.08
N ALA A 209 11.18 12.44 -10.41
CA ALA A 209 10.19 12.08 -9.42
C ALA A 209 10.73 11.02 -8.44
N ILE A 210 11.37 9.97 -8.96
CA ILE A 210 11.97 8.90 -8.14
C ILE A 210 13.02 9.51 -7.19
N LYS A 211 13.94 10.30 -7.70
CA LYS A 211 14.98 10.93 -6.88
C LYS A 211 14.40 11.85 -5.80
N SER A 212 13.38 12.64 -6.15
CA SER A 212 12.70 13.51 -5.19
C SER A 212 12.04 12.72 -4.06
N LEU A 213 11.44 11.56 -4.36
CA LEU A 213 10.84 10.69 -3.34
C LEU A 213 11.88 10.00 -2.46
N GLU A 214 13.02 9.57 -3.02
CA GLU A 214 14.15 9.03 -2.26
C GLU A 214 14.75 10.08 -1.31
N ASP A 215 14.94 11.31 -1.79
CA ASP A 215 15.44 12.42 -0.98
C ASP A 215 14.43 12.78 0.12
N ALA A 216 13.13 12.75 -0.16
CA ALA A 216 12.07 12.94 0.83
C ALA A 216 12.10 11.84 1.90
N ALA A 217 12.23 10.57 1.52
CA ALA A 217 12.33 9.45 2.46
C ALA A 217 13.56 9.60 3.38
N THR A 218 14.71 9.99 2.81
CA THR A 218 15.94 10.24 3.57
C THR A 218 15.75 11.39 4.56
N LYS A 219 15.08 12.45 4.14
CA LYS A 219 14.81 13.61 5.00
C LYS A 219 13.83 13.25 6.13
N ILE A 220 12.75 12.52 5.83
CA ILE A 220 11.81 12.01 6.85
C ILE A 220 12.55 11.15 7.87
N TRP A 221 13.39 10.22 7.39
CA TRP A 221 14.20 9.38 8.26
C TRP A 221 15.07 10.23 9.20
N SER A 222 15.77 11.23 8.68
CA SER A 222 16.65 12.10 9.51
C SER A 222 15.88 12.88 10.58
N ILE A 223 14.60 13.20 10.35
CA ILE A 223 13.74 13.91 11.31
C ILE A 223 13.19 12.94 12.36
N GLU A 224 12.74 11.77 11.95
CA GLU A 224 11.96 10.84 12.78
C GLU A 224 12.80 9.69 13.38
N GLU A 225 14.09 9.56 13.00
CA GLU A 225 14.94 8.43 13.36
C GLU A 225 14.95 8.13 14.87
N GLU A 226 15.16 9.14 15.69
CA GLU A 226 15.24 8.96 17.14
C GLU A 226 13.89 8.55 17.74
N LYS A 227 12.79 9.09 17.25
CA LYS A 227 11.44 8.70 17.68
C LYS A 227 11.13 7.26 17.28
N ILE A 228 11.47 6.87 16.02
CA ILE A 228 11.28 5.50 15.52
C ILE A 228 12.10 4.52 16.35
N LYS A 229 13.39 4.82 16.57
CA LYS A 229 14.27 3.97 17.38
C LYS A 229 13.77 3.81 18.82
N ALA A 230 13.34 4.92 19.45
CA ALA A 230 12.80 4.88 20.80
C ALA A 230 11.52 4.03 20.87
N PHE A 231 10.61 4.21 19.90
CA PHE A 231 9.37 3.45 19.83
C PHE A 231 9.63 1.94 19.63
N ILE A 232 10.54 1.59 18.73
CA ILE A 232 10.94 0.19 18.48
C ILE A 232 11.63 -0.40 19.71
N LYS A 233 12.51 0.37 20.38
CA LYS A 233 13.21 -0.09 21.57
C LYS A 233 12.22 -0.46 22.69
N GLU A 234 11.22 0.36 22.93
CA GLU A 234 10.15 0.06 23.89
C GLU A 234 9.38 -1.23 23.53
N MET A 235 9.17 -1.50 22.22
CA MET A 235 8.52 -2.75 21.76
C MET A 235 9.38 -3.99 22.02
N VAL A 236 10.71 -3.86 21.92
CA VAL A 236 11.66 -4.99 22.04
C VAL A 236 12.05 -5.28 23.49
N GLU A 237 12.24 -4.24 24.31
CA GLU A 237 12.68 -4.39 25.71
C GLU A 237 11.63 -5.03 26.61
N GLU A 238 10.36 -4.91 26.28
CA GLU A 238 9.29 -5.50 27.08
C GLU A 238 9.12 -7.02 26.88
N ASP A 239 9.97 -7.67 26.06
CA ASP A 239 10.03 -9.14 25.81
C ASP A 239 8.67 -9.83 25.58
N ARG A 240 7.71 -9.10 24.99
CA ARG A 240 6.34 -9.54 24.77
C ARG A 240 6.08 -10.11 23.37
N LEU A 241 7.14 -10.38 22.60
CA LEU A 241 6.97 -11.05 21.31
C LEU A 241 6.45 -12.47 21.53
N PRO A 242 5.30 -12.84 20.90
CA PRO A 242 4.81 -14.20 20.97
C PRO A 242 5.89 -15.21 20.63
N ASP A 243 5.95 -16.35 21.32
CA ASP A 243 6.99 -17.37 21.12
C ASP A 243 7.09 -17.86 19.66
N LYS A 244 5.99 -17.78 18.90
CA LYS A 244 5.98 -18.09 17.47
C LYS A 244 6.84 -17.12 16.64
N LEU A 245 6.94 -15.86 17.01
CA LEU A 245 7.81 -14.88 16.34
C LEU A 245 9.27 -14.99 16.78
N LYS A 246 9.52 -15.52 17.99
CA LYS A 246 10.88 -15.80 18.48
C LYS A 246 11.57 -16.91 17.67
N LEU A 247 10.80 -17.86 17.13
CA LEU A 247 11.30 -19.04 16.38
C LEU A 247 11.68 -18.73 14.92
N GLN A 248 11.33 -17.56 14.39
CA GLN A 248 11.53 -17.26 12.98
C GLN A 248 12.80 -16.46 12.66
N LYS A 249 13.66 -16.19 13.64
CA LYS A 249 14.95 -15.47 13.45
C LYS A 249 16.00 -16.20 12.61
N THR A 250 15.71 -17.38 12.07
CA THR A 250 16.72 -18.24 11.42
C THR A 250 16.41 -18.62 9.97
N ARG A 251 15.56 -17.93 9.27
CA ARG A 251 15.46 -18.12 7.82
C ARG A 251 16.18 -16.97 7.13
N ASP A 252 17.32 -17.27 6.54
CA ASP A 252 17.99 -16.37 5.59
C ASP A 252 17.02 -16.04 4.46
N VAL A 253 16.54 -14.82 4.45
CA VAL A 253 15.81 -14.27 3.29
C VAL A 253 16.88 -14.09 2.20
N PRO A 254 16.76 -14.73 1.04
CA PRO A 254 17.71 -14.48 -0.04
C PRO A 254 17.56 -13.00 -0.46
N LEU A 255 18.61 -12.23 -0.28
CA LEU A 255 18.68 -10.87 -0.86
C LEU A 255 18.61 -11.02 -2.38
N LEU A 256 17.81 -10.17 -3.02
CA LEU A 256 17.80 -10.06 -4.48
C LEU A 256 19.23 -9.76 -4.96
N GLU A 257 19.63 -10.34 -6.11
CA GLU A 257 21.02 -10.24 -6.62
C GLU A 257 21.51 -8.77 -6.74
N ASP A 258 20.61 -7.85 -7.04
CA ASP A 258 20.90 -6.42 -7.11
C ASP A 258 21.24 -5.78 -5.75
N GLU A 259 20.71 -6.31 -4.64
CA GLU A 259 21.04 -5.83 -3.28
C GLU A 259 22.40 -6.34 -2.81
N LYS A 260 22.83 -7.52 -3.28
CA LYS A 260 24.18 -8.05 -2.99
C LYS A 260 25.27 -7.21 -3.65
N ALA A 261 25.05 -6.80 -4.90
CA ALA A 261 25.98 -5.95 -5.63
C ALA A 261 26.18 -4.57 -4.95
N THR A 262 25.10 -4.02 -4.37
CA THR A 262 25.15 -2.70 -3.70
C THR A 262 25.84 -2.76 -2.34
N LEU A 263 25.89 -3.92 -1.68
CA LEU A 263 26.55 -4.11 -0.39
C LEU A 263 28.06 -4.37 -0.56
N GLU A 264 28.47 -5.07 -1.65
CA GLU A 264 29.88 -5.32 -1.96
C GLU A 264 30.64 -4.05 -2.40
N GLU A 265 29.97 -3.06 -3.00
CA GLU A 265 30.58 -1.77 -3.35
C GLU A 265 30.82 -0.81 -2.17
N LYS A 266 30.31 -1.12 -0.96
CA LYS A 266 30.39 -0.25 0.22
C LYS A 266 31.40 -0.68 1.29
N GLU A 267 32.15 -1.76 1.09
CA GLU A 267 33.26 -2.07 1.99
C GLU A 267 34.48 -1.19 1.60
N PRO A 268 34.92 -0.29 2.47
CA PRO A 268 36.16 0.45 2.22
C PRO A 268 37.33 -0.51 2.34
N SER A 269 38.11 -0.62 1.28
CA SER A 269 39.41 -1.27 1.30
C SER A 269 40.25 -0.68 2.44
N LEU A 270 40.55 -1.51 3.43
CA LEU A 270 41.59 -1.27 4.43
C LEU A 270 43.00 -1.39 3.81
#